data_12b32a7ab0baba557bc3966d0a86084a
#
_entry.id   12b32a7ab0baba557bc3966d0a86084a
#
_cell.length_a   1.000
_cell.length_b   1.000
_cell.length_c   1.000
_cell.angle_alpha   90.00
_cell.angle_beta   90.00
_cell.angle_gamma   90.00
#
_symmetry.space_group_name_H-M   'P 1'
#
loop_
_entity.id
_entity.type
_entity.pdbx_description
1 polymer ?
#
loop_
_entity_poly.entity_id
_entity_poly.type
_entity_poly.pdbx_seq_one_letter_code
_entity_poly.pdbx_strand_id
1 'polypeptide(L)'
;MCILMGKTNHPDYSLILISNRDEVFERETETAALRFDNQVVCSIDKLNGGTWLGVNVQAKKFAVVLNVQTDVRALPNTKSRGALPMEYLLNPLLTPQYPLHSFNDFAKVYPDIENTRHFSLVCGYFAKTPVKPTVISVGDDNLARSREITEETDFVLTNNRLDQDFEQWPKYELGLDALKDLYKYTGDKLIEQCLEISTRSTFPALDFSKEYTFPESKQFVKQSIFIPKHKITVDGRHFTYGTRTTTVILVNRKTGSIDYIEHDNTSCQTKKFHFI
;
A
#
# COMPACT_ATOMS: atom_id res chain seq x y z
N MET A 1 -8.56 3.90 4.93
CA MET A 1 -7.34 3.45 5.67
C MET A 1 -6.88 2.14 5.08
N CYS A 2 -5.57 1.83 5.11
CA CYS A 2 -5.01 0.75 4.30
C CYS A 2 -4.21 -0.23 5.17
N ILE A 3 -3.85 -1.38 4.59
CA ILE A 3 -2.83 -2.27 5.12
C ILE A 3 -1.91 -2.69 3.98
N LEU A 4 -0.61 -2.75 4.25
CA LEU A 4 0.40 -3.35 3.40
C LEU A 4 1.07 -4.48 4.17
N MET A 5 1.07 -5.66 3.61
CA MET A 5 1.72 -6.86 4.14
C MET A 5 2.80 -7.28 3.15
N GLY A 6 3.99 -7.58 3.62
CA GLY A 6 5.11 -7.93 2.76
C GLY A 6 5.97 -9.04 3.33
N LYS A 7 6.57 -9.82 2.44
CA LYS A 7 7.47 -10.92 2.74
C LYS A 7 8.66 -10.91 1.80
N THR A 8 9.88 -10.93 2.34
CA THR A 8 11.14 -10.95 1.57
C THR A 8 11.94 -12.25 1.73
N ASN A 9 11.51 -13.13 2.63
CA ASN A 9 12.17 -14.39 2.97
C ASN A 9 11.54 -15.65 2.32
N HIS A 10 10.77 -15.47 1.23
CA HIS A 10 10.18 -16.61 0.53
C HIS A 10 11.24 -17.35 -0.33
N PRO A 11 11.23 -18.70 -0.40
CA PRO A 11 12.24 -19.47 -1.15
C PRO A 11 12.27 -19.14 -2.66
N ASP A 12 11.10 -18.97 -3.28
CA ASP A 12 11.00 -18.75 -4.74
C ASP A 12 10.74 -17.27 -5.12
N TYR A 13 10.38 -16.41 -4.18
CA TYR A 13 10.06 -15.02 -4.44
C TYR A 13 10.92 -14.08 -3.59
N SER A 14 11.55 -13.10 -4.24
CA SER A 14 12.36 -12.10 -3.56
C SER A 14 11.51 -11.02 -2.89
N LEU A 15 10.25 -10.88 -3.33
CA LEU A 15 9.26 -9.99 -2.73
C LEU A 15 7.84 -10.53 -2.97
N ILE A 16 7.05 -10.55 -1.93
CA ILE A 16 5.59 -10.71 -1.96
C ILE A 16 5.02 -9.47 -1.28
N LEU A 17 4.11 -8.75 -1.94
CA LEU A 17 3.34 -7.66 -1.35
C LEU A 17 1.85 -7.93 -1.52
N ILE A 18 1.08 -7.70 -0.45
CA ILE A 18 -0.38 -7.75 -0.43
C ILE A 18 -0.84 -6.41 0.15
N SER A 19 -1.62 -5.66 -0.60
CA SER A 19 -2.10 -4.34 -0.20
C SER A 19 -3.61 -4.22 -0.32
N ASN A 20 -4.27 -3.81 0.75
CA ASN A 20 -5.67 -3.39 0.71
C ASN A 20 -5.76 -1.87 0.84
N ARG A 21 -6.46 -1.26 -0.11
CA ARG A 21 -6.83 0.16 -0.08
C ARG A 21 -8.26 0.30 0.44
N ASP A 22 -8.40 0.79 1.66
CA ASP A 22 -9.70 1.11 2.24
C ASP A 22 -10.05 2.57 1.96
N GLU A 23 -11.15 2.80 1.28
CA GLU A 23 -11.55 4.13 0.81
C GLU A 23 -13.07 4.21 0.65
N VAL A 24 -13.60 5.43 0.50
CA VAL A 24 -14.99 5.63 0.08
C VAL A 24 -15.17 5.19 -1.37
N PHE A 25 -16.26 4.47 -1.64
CA PHE A 25 -16.53 3.91 -2.99
C PHE A 25 -16.86 4.99 -4.01
N GLU A 26 -17.33 6.13 -3.56
CA GLU A 26 -17.62 7.30 -4.39
C GLU A 26 -16.36 8.03 -4.91
N ARG A 27 -15.17 7.70 -4.35
CA ARG A 27 -13.89 8.22 -4.86
C ARG A 27 -13.47 7.45 -6.10
N GLU A 28 -13.77 7.98 -7.27
CA GLU A 28 -13.52 7.31 -8.54
C GLU A 28 -12.04 7.00 -8.79
N THR A 29 -11.79 5.83 -9.36
CA THR A 29 -10.45 5.38 -9.77
C THR A 29 -10.51 4.78 -11.17
N GLU A 30 -9.38 4.85 -11.88
CA GLU A 30 -9.12 3.98 -13.01
C GLU A 30 -8.43 2.72 -12.51
N THR A 31 -8.87 1.56 -12.95
CA THR A 31 -8.27 0.27 -12.61
C THR A 31 -6.87 0.13 -13.20
N ALA A 32 -6.08 -0.80 -12.65
CA ALA A 32 -4.71 -1.05 -13.11
C ALA A 32 -4.61 -1.20 -14.63
N ALA A 33 -3.63 -0.51 -15.17
CA ALA A 33 -3.24 -0.57 -16.57
C ALA A 33 -1.75 -0.23 -16.68
N LEU A 34 -1.13 -0.65 -17.77
CA LEU A 34 0.21 -0.24 -18.14
C LEU A 34 0.15 1.19 -18.71
N ARG A 35 0.92 2.12 -18.14
CA ARG A 35 0.84 3.57 -18.37
C ARG A 35 2.23 4.16 -18.55
N PHE A 36 2.26 5.47 -18.89
CA PHE A 36 3.51 6.24 -19.01
C PHE A 36 4.50 5.54 -19.94
N ASP A 37 4.15 5.49 -21.23
CA ASP A 37 4.93 4.84 -22.28
C ASP A 37 5.27 3.37 -21.96
N ASN A 38 4.28 2.66 -21.39
CA ASN A 38 4.41 1.28 -20.99
C ASN A 38 5.48 1.00 -19.91
N GLN A 39 5.74 1.97 -19.05
CA GLN A 39 6.73 1.81 -17.98
C GLN A 39 6.12 1.38 -16.65
N VAL A 40 4.93 1.90 -16.29
CA VAL A 40 4.35 1.72 -14.97
C VAL A 40 3.00 1.02 -15.04
N VAL A 41 2.85 -0.09 -14.31
CA VAL A 41 1.54 -0.67 -14.01
C VAL A 41 1.02 -0.08 -12.70
N CYS A 42 -0.13 0.57 -12.76
CA CYS A 42 -0.79 1.18 -11.60
C CYS A 42 -2.25 1.52 -11.89
N SER A 43 -3.02 1.69 -10.83
CA SER A 43 -4.33 2.33 -10.83
C SER A 43 -4.19 3.83 -10.60
N ILE A 44 -5.14 4.64 -11.06
CA ILE A 44 -5.13 6.09 -10.88
C ILE A 44 -6.31 6.53 -10.02
N ASP A 45 -6.03 7.37 -9.04
CA ASP A 45 -7.03 8.14 -8.31
C ASP A 45 -7.48 9.32 -9.18
N LYS A 46 -8.69 9.28 -9.69
CA LYS A 46 -9.22 10.30 -10.62
C LYS A 46 -9.36 11.69 -9.98
N LEU A 47 -9.48 11.75 -8.66
CA LEU A 47 -9.60 13.04 -7.96
C LEU A 47 -8.32 13.88 -8.00
N ASN A 48 -7.16 13.22 -7.85
CA ASN A 48 -5.87 13.90 -7.70
C ASN A 48 -4.84 13.49 -8.77
N GLY A 49 -5.16 12.56 -9.67
CA GLY A 49 -4.28 12.11 -10.75
C GLY A 49 -3.08 11.24 -10.32
N GLY A 50 -2.95 10.91 -9.03
CA GLY A 50 -1.87 10.09 -8.49
C GLY A 50 -2.24 8.62 -8.32
N THR A 51 -1.32 7.84 -7.76
CA THR A 51 -1.54 6.44 -7.43
C THR A 51 -1.23 6.15 -5.96
N TRP A 52 -1.76 5.05 -5.43
CA TRP A 52 -1.41 4.56 -4.09
C TRP A 52 -0.40 3.42 -4.13
N LEU A 53 -0.30 2.74 -5.28
CA LEU A 53 0.61 1.62 -5.50
C LEU A 53 0.90 1.49 -6.99
N GLY A 54 2.16 1.20 -7.32
CA GLY A 54 2.57 0.92 -8.69
C GLY A 54 3.92 0.22 -8.78
N VAL A 55 4.18 -0.29 -9.98
CA VAL A 55 5.43 -0.95 -10.34
C VAL A 55 5.92 -0.35 -11.66
N ASN A 56 7.15 0.18 -11.68
CA ASN A 56 7.84 0.47 -12.93
C ASN A 56 8.56 -0.80 -13.40
N VAL A 57 8.03 -1.41 -14.45
CA VAL A 57 8.49 -2.71 -14.96
C VAL A 57 9.82 -2.62 -15.70
N GLN A 58 10.15 -1.46 -16.26
CA GLN A 58 11.41 -1.21 -16.96
C GLN A 58 12.53 -0.87 -15.97
N ALA A 59 12.28 0.07 -15.06
CA ALA A 59 13.25 0.45 -14.04
C ALA A 59 13.30 -0.53 -12.85
N LYS A 60 12.45 -1.57 -12.84
CA LYS A 60 12.36 -2.57 -11.78
C LYS A 60 12.18 -1.94 -10.38
N LYS A 61 11.26 -0.98 -10.27
CA LYS A 61 10.92 -0.25 -9.04
C LYS A 61 9.50 -0.57 -8.58
N PHE A 62 9.26 -0.48 -7.28
CA PHE A 62 7.89 -0.43 -6.75
C PHE A 62 7.75 0.69 -5.73
N ALA A 63 6.54 1.19 -5.58
CA ALA A 63 6.20 2.16 -4.55
C ALA A 63 4.75 1.98 -4.09
N VAL A 64 4.54 2.13 -2.77
CA VAL A 64 3.24 2.05 -2.11
C VAL A 64 3.14 3.17 -1.11
N VAL A 65 2.05 3.94 -1.10
CA VAL A 65 1.81 4.96 -0.10
C VAL A 65 0.58 4.63 0.74
N LEU A 66 0.74 4.74 2.06
CA LEU A 66 -0.34 4.68 3.03
C LEU A 66 -0.49 6.05 3.69
N ASN A 67 -1.74 6.44 3.94
CA ASN A 67 -1.98 7.59 4.80
C ASN A 67 -1.58 7.26 6.23
N VAL A 68 -0.97 8.18 6.96
CA VAL A 68 -0.85 8.08 8.41
C VAL A 68 -2.07 8.74 9.04
N GLN A 69 -2.71 8.05 9.99
CA GLN A 69 -3.86 8.59 10.70
C GLN A 69 -3.43 9.80 11.53
N THR A 70 -4.20 10.87 11.44
CA THR A 70 -4.01 12.08 12.22
C THR A 70 -5.35 12.70 12.53
N ASP A 71 -5.43 13.38 13.66
CA ASP A 71 -6.56 14.25 14.00
C ASP A 71 -6.27 15.73 13.63
N VAL A 72 -5.07 16.01 13.11
CA VAL A 72 -4.67 17.33 12.63
C VAL A 72 -5.28 17.55 11.23
N ARG A 73 -5.99 18.66 11.05
CA ARG A 73 -6.49 19.07 9.73
C ARG A 73 -5.32 19.28 8.75
N ALA A 74 -5.52 18.85 7.51
CA ALA A 74 -4.58 19.15 6.44
C ALA A 74 -4.43 20.68 6.30
N LEU A 75 -3.18 21.14 6.20
CA LEU A 75 -2.89 22.54 5.96
C LEU A 75 -3.37 22.94 4.55
N PRO A 76 -3.74 24.21 4.32
CA PRO A 76 -3.95 24.73 2.99
C PRO A 76 -2.72 24.42 2.09
N ASN A 77 -2.95 24.08 0.83
CA ASN A 77 -1.90 23.75 -0.16
C ASN A 77 -1.12 22.45 0.10
N THR A 78 -1.61 21.56 0.95
CA THR A 78 -1.01 20.23 1.12
C THR A 78 -1.10 19.44 -0.21
N LYS A 79 0.03 18.91 -0.66
CA LYS A 79 0.11 18.08 -1.87
C LYS A 79 -0.52 16.70 -1.65
N SER A 80 -1.06 16.13 -2.72
CA SER A 80 -1.62 14.78 -2.68
C SER A 80 -0.53 13.74 -2.44
N ARG A 81 -0.76 12.85 -1.49
CA ARG A 81 0.15 11.72 -1.21
C ARG A 81 0.32 10.77 -2.40
N GLY A 82 -0.69 10.70 -3.29
CA GLY A 82 -0.62 9.90 -4.51
C GLY A 82 0.45 10.34 -5.51
N ALA A 83 1.00 11.55 -5.37
CA ALA A 83 2.14 12.00 -6.16
C ALA A 83 3.45 11.29 -5.76
N LEU A 84 3.61 10.89 -4.50
CA LEU A 84 4.86 10.28 -4.01
C LEU A 84 5.24 8.98 -4.73
N PRO A 85 4.34 7.98 -4.88
CA PRO A 85 4.65 6.79 -5.66
C PRO A 85 4.96 7.13 -7.12
N MET A 86 4.23 8.08 -7.72
CA MET A 86 4.45 8.47 -9.12
C MET A 86 5.84 9.06 -9.32
N GLU A 87 6.23 10.01 -8.46
CA GLU A 87 7.56 10.62 -8.50
C GLU A 87 8.65 9.57 -8.30
N TYR A 88 8.51 8.67 -7.33
CA TYR A 88 9.49 7.61 -7.13
C TYR A 88 9.63 6.72 -8.37
N LEU A 89 8.50 6.28 -8.93
CA LEU A 89 8.49 5.32 -10.03
C LEU A 89 9.02 5.92 -11.34
N LEU A 90 8.76 7.20 -11.61
CA LEU A 90 9.08 7.84 -12.88
C LEU A 90 10.39 8.65 -12.85
N ASN A 91 10.91 9.00 -11.68
CA ASN A 91 12.10 9.83 -11.58
C ASN A 91 13.35 9.04 -12.04
N PRO A 92 14.05 9.50 -13.12
CA PRO A 92 15.23 8.82 -13.64
C PRO A 92 16.48 8.95 -12.76
N LEU A 93 16.50 9.90 -11.82
CA LEU A 93 17.61 10.08 -10.88
C LEU A 93 17.63 9.04 -9.78
N LEU A 94 16.47 8.42 -9.49
CA LEU A 94 16.35 7.34 -8.50
C LEU A 94 16.64 6.00 -9.19
N THR A 95 17.83 5.48 -8.96
CA THR A 95 18.34 4.24 -9.57
C THR A 95 18.86 3.29 -8.49
N PRO A 96 19.11 2.00 -8.79
CA PRO A 96 19.75 1.09 -7.84
C PRO A 96 21.12 1.53 -7.34
N GLN A 97 21.84 2.39 -8.10
CA GLN A 97 23.13 2.97 -7.73
C GLN A 97 22.96 4.18 -6.79
N TYR A 98 21.83 4.87 -6.92
CA TYR A 98 21.46 6.03 -6.09
C TYR A 98 20.09 5.75 -5.44
N PRO A 99 20.01 4.75 -4.54
CA PRO A 99 18.77 4.39 -3.90
C PRO A 99 18.31 5.45 -2.91
N LEU A 100 17.02 5.49 -2.72
CA LEU A 100 16.40 6.35 -1.71
C LEU A 100 16.55 5.71 -0.33
N HIS A 101 17.20 6.39 0.60
CA HIS A 101 17.37 5.92 1.98
C HIS A 101 16.64 6.77 3.02
N SER A 102 16.29 8.01 2.67
CA SER A 102 15.73 8.95 3.62
C SER A 102 14.76 9.93 2.98
N PHE A 103 14.00 10.62 3.83
CA PHE A 103 13.18 11.76 3.44
C PHE A 103 14.03 12.85 2.74
N ASN A 104 15.20 13.17 3.29
CA ASN A 104 16.06 14.21 2.74
C ASN A 104 16.60 13.85 1.35
N ASP A 105 16.85 12.57 1.07
CA ASP A 105 17.25 12.15 -0.28
C ASP A 105 16.11 12.34 -1.28
N PHE A 106 14.87 12.05 -0.85
CA PHE A 106 13.72 12.28 -1.71
C PHE A 106 13.45 13.78 -1.91
N ALA A 107 13.59 14.60 -0.89
CA ALA A 107 13.40 16.04 -0.97
C ALA A 107 14.35 16.71 -1.97
N LYS A 108 15.57 16.17 -2.17
CA LYS A 108 16.51 16.67 -3.19
C LYS A 108 15.99 16.51 -4.63
N VAL A 109 15.22 15.46 -4.90
CA VAL A 109 14.69 15.14 -6.24
C VAL A 109 13.22 15.48 -6.40
N TYR A 110 12.49 15.62 -5.30
CA TYR A 110 11.09 16.02 -5.25
C TYR A 110 10.83 16.93 -4.05
N PRO A 111 11.13 18.24 -4.15
CA PRO A 111 10.96 19.19 -3.03
C PRO A 111 9.52 19.30 -2.49
N ASP A 112 8.52 19.05 -3.33
CA ASP A 112 7.10 19.07 -2.93
C ASP A 112 6.74 18.03 -1.83
N ILE A 113 7.64 17.08 -1.53
CA ILE A 113 7.48 16.15 -0.40
C ILE A 113 7.36 16.89 0.93
N GLU A 114 8.01 18.04 1.08
CA GLU A 114 7.95 18.90 2.26
C GLU A 114 6.54 19.44 2.52
N ASN A 115 5.74 19.56 1.46
CA ASN A 115 4.34 19.98 1.50
C ASN A 115 3.37 18.79 1.51
N THR A 116 3.87 17.56 1.54
CA THR A 116 3.06 16.34 1.64
C THR A 116 3.04 15.88 3.08
N ARG A 117 1.85 15.65 3.65
CA ARG A 117 1.71 15.36 5.08
C ARG A 117 1.02 14.04 5.35
N HIS A 118 1.49 13.45 6.43
CA HIS A 118 0.99 12.28 7.12
C HIS A 118 0.86 11.08 6.18
N PHE A 119 2.01 10.52 5.85
CA PHE A 119 2.12 9.36 4.98
C PHE A 119 3.20 8.38 5.45
N SER A 120 3.10 7.14 4.98
CA SER A 120 4.19 6.17 4.93
C SER A 120 4.36 5.73 3.48
N LEU A 121 5.52 6.00 2.88
CA LEU A 121 5.91 5.55 1.55
C LEU A 121 6.84 4.35 1.71
N VAL A 122 6.47 3.23 1.11
CA VAL A 122 7.31 2.03 0.99
C VAL A 122 7.75 1.92 -0.45
N CYS A 123 9.04 1.87 -0.68
CA CYS A 123 9.60 1.83 -2.03
C CYS A 123 10.87 0.97 -2.10
N GLY A 124 11.22 0.54 -3.29
CA GLY A 124 12.42 -0.29 -3.49
C GLY A 124 12.64 -0.72 -4.92
N TYR A 125 13.72 -1.48 -5.13
CA TYR A 125 14.15 -2.01 -6.41
C TYR A 125 14.14 -3.53 -6.42
N PHE A 126 13.62 -4.13 -7.48
CA PHE A 126 13.67 -5.59 -7.70
C PHE A 126 15.01 -6.05 -8.29
N ALA A 127 15.77 -5.14 -8.90
CA ALA A 127 17.05 -5.47 -9.54
C ALA A 127 18.15 -5.90 -8.55
N LYS A 128 17.93 -5.70 -7.26
CA LYS A 128 18.81 -6.17 -6.19
C LYS A 128 18.15 -7.33 -5.47
N THR A 129 18.86 -8.42 -5.34
CA THR A 129 18.46 -9.55 -4.52
C THR A 129 19.44 -9.68 -3.37
N PRO A 130 18.99 -9.63 -2.12
CA PRO A 130 17.60 -9.50 -1.67
C PRO A 130 17.01 -8.10 -1.88
N VAL A 131 15.70 -8.04 -2.06
CA VAL A 131 14.96 -6.77 -2.12
C VAL A 131 14.92 -6.17 -0.72
N LYS A 132 15.36 -4.91 -0.60
CA LYS A 132 15.36 -4.16 0.66
C LYS A 132 14.44 -2.95 0.52
N PRO A 133 13.17 -3.06 0.91
CA PRO A 133 12.28 -1.92 0.90
C PRO A 133 12.74 -0.82 1.86
N THR A 134 12.67 0.43 1.43
CA THR A 134 12.82 1.60 2.30
C THR A 134 11.43 2.12 2.66
N VAL A 135 11.23 2.44 3.92
CA VAL A 135 10.04 3.12 4.42
C VAL A 135 10.41 4.54 4.80
N ILE A 136 9.71 5.51 4.22
CA ILE A 136 9.79 6.93 4.59
C ILE A 136 8.43 7.33 5.14
N SER A 137 8.39 7.88 6.35
CA SER A 137 7.13 8.25 7.00
C SER A 137 7.22 9.67 7.57
N VAL A 138 6.12 10.41 7.44
CA VAL A 138 5.91 11.68 8.14
C VAL A 138 4.64 11.54 8.97
N GLY A 139 4.83 11.60 10.29
CA GLY A 139 3.75 11.51 11.27
C GLY A 139 3.03 12.83 11.50
N ASP A 140 2.07 12.83 12.42
CA ASP A 140 1.29 14.01 12.85
C ASP A 140 2.13 15.02 13.66
N ASP A 141 3.29 14.61 14.17
CA ASP A 141 4.33 15.46 14.75
C ASP A 141 5.17 16.20 13.69
N ASN A 142 4.92 15.96 12.41
CA ASN A 142 5.66 16.47 11.25
C ASN A 142 7.14 16.05 11.20
N LEU A 143 7.54 15.04 11.98
CA LEU A 143 8.89 14.49 11.92
C LEU A 143 8.97 13.42 10.84
N ALA A 144 9.99 13.56 10.00
CA ALA A 144 10.31 12.55 9.00
C ALA A 144 11.13 11.43 9.64
N ARG A 145 10.74 10.20 9.35
CA ARG A 145 11.41 8.97 9.79
C ARG A 145 11.68 8.10 8.58
N SER A 146 12.82 7.42 8.59
CA SER A 146 13.18 6.49 7.52
C SER A 146 13.77 5.22 8.11
N ARG A 147 13.41 4.08 7.56
CA ARG A 147 14.04 2.80 7.90
C ARG A 147 14.11 1.90 6.67
N GLU A 148 15.13 1.10 6.60
CA GLU A 148 15.22 -0.01 5.64
C GLU A 148 14.57 -1.26 6.26
N ILE A 149 13.76 -1.97 5.50
CA ILE A 149 13.25 -3.28 5.89
C ILE A 149 14.37 -4.27 5.61
N THR A 150 14.88 -4.89 6.67
CA THR A 150 15.98 -5.84 6.58
C THR A 150 15.60 -7.09 5.81
N GLU A 151 16.61 -7.81 5.33
CA GLU A 151 16.44 -9.06 4.59
C GLU A 151 15.70 -10.12 5.41
N GLU A 152 15.02 -11.01 4.68
CA GLU A 152 14.43 -12.23 5.22
C GLU A 152 13.42 -11.99 6.35
N THR A 153 12.54 -11.03 6.15
CA THR A 153 11.53 -10.69 7.15
C THR A 153 10.12 -10.60 6.55
N ASP A 154 9.17 -10.85 7.42
CA ASP A 154 7.78 -10.45 7.22
C ASP A 154 7.60 -9.05 7.78
N PHE A 155 6.84 -8.21 7.10
CA PHE A 155 6.54 -6.86 7.57
C PHE A 155 5.11 -6.46 7.27
N VAL A 156 4.55 -5.66 8.14
CA VAL A 156 3.22 -5.06 7.99
C VAL A 156 3.31 -3.56 8.23
N LEU A 157 2.63 -2.80 7.40
CA LEU A 157 2.38 -1.38 7.65
C LEU A 157 0.87 -1.13 7.64
N THR A 158 0.44 -0.31 8.57
CA THR A 158 -0.94 0.19 8.68
C THR A 158 -0.94 1.71 8.55
N ASN A 159 -2.06 2.34 8.79
CA ASN A 159 -2.13 3.81 8.86
C ASN A 159 -1.65 4.37 10.21
N ASN A 160 -1.00 3.55 11.01
CA ASN A 160 -0.39 4.00 12.25
C ASN A 160 0.96 4.70 12.00
N ARG A 161 1.45 5.42 13.00
CA ARG A 161 2.79 6.02 12.95
C ARG A 161 3.87 4.93 12.90
N LEU A 162 5.01 5.25 12.31
CA LEU A 162 6.16 4.35 12.21
C LEU A 162 7.00 4.30 13.50
N ASP A 163 6.53 4.88 14.59
CA ASP A 163 7.24 4.93 15.87
C ASP A 163 7.13 3.60 16.62
N GLN A 164 8.22 3.18 17.24
CA GLN A 164 8.25 1.98 18.08
C GLN A 164 7.42 2.13 19.37
N ASP A 165 7.18 3.37 19.80
CA ASP A 165 6.46 3.69 21.03
C ASP A 165 4.93 3.73 20.85
N PHE A 166 4.43 3.57 19.63
CA PHE A 166 2.99 3.53 19.36
C PHE A 166 2.46 2.11 19.37
N GLU A 167 1.41 1.90 20.15
CA GLU A 167 0.65 0.65 20.16
C GLU A 167 0.19 0.31 18.74
N GLN A 168 0.61 -0.84 18.24
CA GLN A 168 0.23 -1.30 16.91
C GLN A 168 -1.25 -1.66 16.89
N TRP A 169 -1.90 -1.42 15.75
CA TRP A 169 -3.29 -1.81 15.58
C TRP A 169 -3.42 -3.34 15.51
N PRO A 170 -4.51 -3.94 16.03
CA PRO A 170 -4.69 -5.41 16.01
C PRO A 170 -4.49 -6.03 14.63
N LYS A 171 -4.88 -5.34 13.53
CA LYS A 171 -4.66 -5.84 12.18
C LYS A 171 -3.18 -5.99 11.79
N TYR A 172 -2.26 -5.35 12.51
CA TYR A 172 -0.82 -5.52 12.30
C TYR A 172 -0.39 -6.95 12.63
N GLU A 173 -0.74 -7.44 13.82
CA GLU A 173 -0.44 -8.81 14.25
C GLU A 173 -1.15 -9.85 13.38
N LEU A 174 -2.40 -9.59 13.02
CA LEU A 174 -3.15 -10.45 12.08
C LEU A 174 -2.45 -10.55 10.72
N GLY A 175 -1.90 -9.44 10.23
CA GLY A 175 -1.12 -9.42 8.98
C GLY A 175 0.16 -10.23 9.08
N LEU A 176 0.93 -10.07 10.17
CA LEU A 176 2.14 -10.87 10.41
C LEU A 176 1.83 -12.36 10.50
N ASP A 177 0.77 -12.72 11.23
CA ASP A 177 0.37 -14.13 11.36
C ASP A 177 -0.05 -14.72 10.01
N ALA A 178 -0.78 -13.96 9.20
CA ALA A 178 -1.25 -14.38 7.90
C ALA A 178 -0.10 -14.67 6.90
N LEU A 179 1.05 -13.99 7.03
CA LEU A 179 2.20 -14.16 6.16
C LEU A 179 3.02 -15.42 6.47
N LYS A 180 2.91 -15.96 7.69
CA LYS A 180 3.78 -17.07 8.17
C LYS A 180 3.78 -18.27 7.24
N ASP A 181 2.62 -18.67 6.78
CA ASP A 181 2.44 -19.91 6.01
C ASP A 181 2.64 -19.74 4.49
N LEU A 182 2.84 -18.53 3.99
CA LEU A 182 2.97 -18.30 2.54
C LEU A 182 4.15 -19.03 1.92
N TYR A 183 5.20 -19.33 2.67
CA TYR A 183 6.37 -20.10 2.17
C TYR A 183 6.04 -21.51 1.64
N LYS A 184 4.84 -22.02 1.96
CA LYS A 184 4.35 -23.35 1.54
C LYS A 184 3.80 -23.34 0.10
N TYR A 185 3.57 -22.17 -0.50
CA TYR A 185 2.82 -22.03 -1.76
C TYR A 185 3.67 -21.38 -2.84
N THR A 186 3.44 -21.75 -4.10
CA THR A 186 4.10 -21.16 -5.28
C THR A 186 3.10 -20.99 -6.42
N GLY A 187 3.44 -20.21 -7.45
CA GLY A 187 2.63 -20.03 -8.65
C GLY A 187 1.21 -19.55 -8.35
N ASP A 188 0.25 -20.09 -9.09
CA ASP A 188 -1.17 -19.70 -8.94
C ASP A 188 -1.70 -19.96 -7.54
N LYS A 189 -1.22 -21.00 -6.86
CA LYS A 189 -1.64 -21.31 -5.49
C LYS A 189 -1.20 -20.22 -4.49
N LEU A 190 -0.01 -19.64 -4.70
CA LEU A 190 0.44 -18.51 -3.90
C LEU A 190 -0.44 -17.28 -4.15
N ILE A 191 -0.81 -17.00 -5.41
CA ILE A 191 -1.72 -15.89 -5.75
C ILE A 191 -3.07 -16.09 -5.05
N GLU A 192 -3.65 -17.29 -5.11
CA GLU A 192 -4.90 -17.63 -4.42
C GLU A 192 -4.79 -17.36 -2.91
N GLN A 193 -3.70 -17.81 -2.27
CA GLN A 193 -3.50 -17.59 -0.84
C GLN A 193 -3.30 -16.11 -0.49
N CYS A 194 -2.59 -15.33 -1.30
CA CYS A 194 -2.46 -13.89 -1.11
C CYS A 194 -3.83 -13.18 -1.20
N LEU A 195 -4.65 -13.57 -2.16
CA LEU A 195 -6.01 -13.03 -2.30
C LEU A 195 -6.91 -13.47 -1.13
N GLU A 196 -6.81 -14.72 -0.68
CA GLU A 196 -7.54 -15.21 0.50
C GLU A 196 -7.16 -14.42 1.76
N ILE A 197 -5.87 -14.19 2.00
CA ILE A 197 -5.39 -13.37 3.11
C ILE A 197 -5.99 -11.96 3.05
N SER A 198 -6.03 -11.37 1.87
CA SER A 198 -6.56 -10.02 1.67
C SER A 198 -8.06 -9.89 1.98
N THR A 199 -8.80 -11.01 2.00
CA THR A 199 -10.24 -11.04 2.32
C THR A 199 -10.53 -11.40 3.77
N ARG A 200 -9.50 -11.68 4.60
CA ARG A 200 -9.70 -12.05 6.00
C ARG A 200 -10.29 -10.90 6.80
N SER A 201 -11.44 -11.14 7.39
CA SER A 201 -12.13 -10.19 8.24
C SER A 201 -12.33 -10.80 9.62
N THR A 202 -11.91 -10.08 10.66
CA THR A 202 -12.11 -10.46 12.07
C THR A 202 -13.26 -9.70 12.71
N PHE A 203 -14.08 -9.04 11.89
CA PHE A 203 -15.20 -8.28 12.38
C PHE A 203 -16.22 -9.15 13.12
N PRO A 204 -16.74 -8.65 14.26
CA PRO A 204 -18.09 -9.01 14.64
C PRO A 204 -19.00 -8.57 13.48
N ALA A 205 -19.99 -9.37 13.15
CA ALA A 205 -20.88 -9.07 12.03
C ALA A 205 -21.35 -7.61 12.10
N LEU A 206 -20.93 -6.80 11.11
CA LEU A 206 -21.44 -5.46 10.96
C LEU A 206 -22.96 -5.54 10.75
N ASP A 207 -23.69 -4.74 11.46
CA ASP A 207 -25.10 -4.53 11.13
C ASP A 207 -25.15 -3.63 9.88
N PHE A 208 -25.25 -4.23 8.71
CA PHE A 208 -25.29 -3.53 7.43
C PHE A 208 -26.57 -2.66 7.24
N SER A 209 -27.55 -2.79 8.12
CA SER A 209 -28.73 -1.91 8.15
C SER A 209 -28.41 -0.56 8.81
N LYS A 210 -27.35 -0.51 9.64
CA LYS A 210 -26.92 0.64 10.39
C LYS A 210 -25.93 1.49 9.57
N GLU A 211 -26.02 2.79 9.76
CA GLU A 211 -25.01 3.74 9.33
C GLU A 211 -24.11 4.10 10.52
N TYR A 212 -22.80 4.12 10.28
CA TYR A 212 -21.79 4.39 11.29
C TYR A 212 -21.22 5.79 11.13
N THR A 213 -20.91 6.45 12.21
CA THR A 213 -20.05 7.64 12.15
C THR A 213 -18.63 7.24 11.75
N PHE A 214 -17.84 8.17 11.19
CA PHE A 214 -16.47 7.88 10.84
C PHE A 214 -15.60 7.43 12.04
N PRO A 215 -15.72 8.01 13.25
CA PRO A 215 -15.03 7.51 14.44
C PRO A 215 -15.40 6.07 14.82
N GLU A 216 -16.68 5.68 14.72
CA GLU A 216 -17.11 4.29 14.95
C GLU A 216 -16.50 3.35 13.92
N SER A 217 -16.56 3.72 12.63
CA SER A 217 -15.96 2.95 11.55
C SER A 217 -14.44 2.78 11.75
N LYS A 218 -13.73 3.81 12.23
CA LYS A 218 -12.28 3.74 12.52
C LYS A 218 -11.91 2.60 13.49
N GLN A 219 -12.74 2.30 14.48
CA GLN A 219 -12.47 1.23 15.44
C GLN A 219 -12.45 -0.14 14.75
N PHE A 220 -13.36 -0.34 13.79
CA PHE A 220 -13.40 -1.58 13.01
C PHE A 220 -12.20 -1.68 12.07
N VAL A 221 -11.89 -0.62 11.37
CA VAL A 221 -10.78 -0.58 10.40
C VAL A 221 -9.42 -0.93 11.04
N LYS A 222 -9.24 -0.64 12.32
CA LYS A 222 -8.02 -1.00 13.07
C LYS A 222 -7.88 -2.50 13.34
N GLN A 223 -8.98 -3.24 13.29
CA GLN A 223 -9.04 -4.63 13.74
C GLN A 223 -8.98 -5.65 12.61
N SER A 224 -9.17 -5.27 11.34
CA SER A 224 -9.34 -6.24 10.26
C SER A 224 -8.48 -5.93 9.04
N ILE A 225 -8.01 -6.98 8.35
CA ILE A 225 -7.30 -6.89 7.08
C ILE A 225 -8.27 -6.45 5.98
N PHE A 226 -9.45 -7.06 5.90
CA PHE A 226 -10.50 -6.71 4.96
C PHE A 226 -11.63 -5.96 5.68
N ILE A 227 -12.03 -4.83 5.11
CA ILE A 227 -13.13 -4.02 5.61
C ILE A 227 -14.35 -4.22 4.72
N PRO A 228 -15.39 -4.90 5.20
CA PRO A 228 -16.63 -5.06 4.45
C PRO A 228 -17.25 -3.70 4.08
N LYS A 229 -17.92 -3.66 2.94
CA LYS A 229 -18.61 -2.48 2.44
C LYS A 229 -19.74 -2.08 3.41
N HIS A 230 -19.69 -0.88 3.98
CA HIS A 230 -20.68 -0.36 4.93
C HIS A 230 -20.92 1.15 4.75
N LYS A 231 -22.03 1.65 5.27
CA LYS A 231 -22.39 3.05 5.19
C LYS A 231 -21.73 3.83 6.34
N ILE A 232 -21.19 5.01 6.01
CA ILE A 232 -20.61 5.94 6.98
C ILE A 232 -21.12 7.35 6.77
N THR A 233 -21.17 8.13 7.87
CA THR A 233 -21.42 9.57 7.82
C THR A 233 -20.17 10.35 8.22
N VAL A 234 -19.78 11.31 7.39
CA VAL A 234 -18.66 12.23 7.61
C VAL A 234 -19.14 13.66 7.38
N ASP A 235 -19.07 14.52 8.38
CA ASP A 235 -19.51 15.92 8.30
C ASP A 235 -20.93 16.07 7.72
N GLY A 236 -21.87 15.20 8.13
CA GLY A 236 -23.25 15.17 7.67
C GLY A 236 -23.46 14.65 6.24
N ARG A 237 -22.44 14.16 5.58
CA ARG A 237 -22.50 13.53 4.26
C ARG A 237 -22.40 12.02 4.36
N HIS A 238 -23.17 11.33 3.54
CA HIS A 238 -23.26 9.88 3.52
C HIS A 238 -22.30 9.30 2.46
N PHE A 239 -21.54 8.27 2.84
CA PHE A 239 -20.61 7.57 1.96
C PHE A 239 -20.71 6.06 2.19
N THR A 240 -20.24 5.32 1.21
CA THR A 240 -19.99 3.89 1.34
C THR A 240 -18.49 3.67 1.49
N TYR A 241 -18.07 3.00 2.55
CA TYR A 241 -16.66 2.78 2.90
C TYR A 241 -16.33 1.30 2.98
N GLY A 242 -15.10 0.93 2.68
CA GLY A 242 -14.58 -0.43 2.81
C GLY A 242 -13.30 -0.66 2.03
N THR A 243 -12.84 -1.92 2.00
CA THR A 243 -11.71 -2.32 1.16
C THR A 243 -12.14 -2.27 -0.30
N ARG A 244 -11.66 -1.24 -1.00
CA ARG A 244 -12.06 -0.97 -2.38
C ARG A 244 -11.20 -1.71 -3.40
N THR A 245 -9.89 -1.79 -3.14
CA THR A 245 -8.95 -2.41 -4.07
C THR A 245 -7.96 -3.26 -3.29
N THR A 246 -7.75 -4.47 -3.77
CA THR A 246 -6.69 -5.37 -3.32
C THR A 246 -5.65 -5.50 -4.41
N THR A 247 -4.37 -5.35 -4.07
CA THR A 247 -3.26 -5.54 -5.02
C THR A 247 -2.26 -6.55 -4.45
N VAL A 248 -1.85 -7.50 -5.28
CA VAL A 248 -0.79 -8.47 -4.99
C VAL A 248 0.35 -8.27 -5.99
N ILE A 249 1.59 -8.19 -5.48
CA ILE A 249 2.80 -8.14 -6.29
C ILE A 249 3.69 -9.31 -5.87
N LEU A 250 4.10 -10.12 -6.84
CA LEU A 250 5.05 -11.21 -6.65
C LEU A 250 6.26 -10.96 -7.55
N VAL A 251 7.47 -11.05 -6.98
CA VAL A 251 8.73 -10.96 -7.74
C VAL A 251 9.45 -12.28 -7.62
N ASN A 252 9.56 -13.01 -8.73
CA ASN A 252 10.25 -14.30 -8.75
C ASN A 252 11.75 -14.11 -8.52
N ARG A 253 12.31 -14.85 -7.57
CA ARG A 253 13.71 -14.75 -7.17
C ARG A 253 14.70 -15.18 -8.26
N LYS A 254 14.32 -16.18 -9.06
CA LYS A 254 15.21 -16.77 -10.07
C LYS A 254 15.14 -16.03 -11.40
N THR A 255 13.93 -15.68 -11.84
CA THR A 255 13.71 -15.07 -13.16
C THR A 255 13.68 -13.56 -13.12
N GLY A 256 13.39 -12.95 -11.95
CA GLY A 256 13.10 -11.53 -11.82
C GLY A 256 11.76 -11.14 -12.43
N SER A 257 10.94 -12.12 -12.86
CA SER A 257 9.59 -11.83 -13.37
C SER A 257 8.70 -11.26 -12.29
N ILE A 258 7.76 -10.42 -12.70
CA ILE A 258 6.85 -9.69 -11.82
C ILE A 258 5.42 -10.07 -12.19
N ASP A 259 4.67 -10.57 -11.23
CA ASP A 259 3.22 -10.69 -11.32
C ASP A 259 2.57 -9.53 -10.54
N TYR A 260 1.72 -8.78 -11.20
CA TYR A 260 0.90 -7.73 -10.61
C TYR A 260 -0.57 -8.12 -10.78
N ILE A 261 -1.26 -8.33 -9.68
CA ILE A 261 -2.67 -8.72 -9.66
C ILE A 261 -3.45 -7.63 -8.90
N GLU A 262 -4.50 -7.10 -9.51
CA GLU A 262 -5.41 -6.17 -8.87
C GLU A 262 -6.84 -6.68 -8.92
N HIS A 263 -7.48 -6.75 -7.76
CA HIS A 263 -8.90 -7.01 -7.60
C HIS A 263 -9.62 -5.73 -7.17
N ASP A 264 -10.57 -5.29 -8.00
CA ASP A 264 -11.45 -4.15 -7.69
C ASP A 264 -12.74 -4.66 -7.04
N ASN A 265 -12.91 -4.39 -5.75
CA ASN A 265 -14.10 -4.78 -4.99
C ASN A 265 -15.35 -3.94 -5.34
N THR A 266 -15.23 -2.94 -6.22
CA THR A 266 -16.39 -2.20 -6.76
C THR A 266 -17.03 -2.95 -7.90
N SER A 267 -16.22 -3.36 -8.88
CA SER A 267 -16.66 -4.07 -10.10
C SER A 267 -16.55 -5.60 -9.97
N CYS A 268 -15.94 -6.11 -8.90
CA CYS A 268 -15.59 -7.52 -8.69
C CYS A 268 -14.73 -8.10 -9.83
N GLN A 269 -13.93 -7.25 -10.48
CA GLN A 269 -13.03 -7.65 -11.56
C GLN A 269 -11.59 -7.82 -11.08
N THR A 270 -10.92 -8.83 -11.60
CA THR A 270 -9.49 -9.07 -11.36
C THR A 270 -8.71 -8.86 -12.64
N LYS A 271 -7.68 -8.01 -12.58
CA LYS A 271 -6.69 -7.83 -13.63
C LYS A 271 -5.38 -8.48 -13.23
N LYS A 272 -4.73 -9.16 -14.18
CA LYS A 272 -3.43 -9.80 -13.98
C LYS A 272 -2.47 -9.33 -15.06
N PHE A 273 -1.26 -8.96 -14.66
CA PHE A 273 -0.16 -8.59 -15.54
C PHE A 273 1.05 -9.43 -15.18
N HIS A 274 1.77 -9.90 -16.19
CA HIS A 274 3.02 -10.64 -16.04
C HIS A 274 4.11 -9.96 -16.86
N PHE A 275 5.27 -9.71 -16.25
CA PHE A 275 6.43 -9.08 -16.88
C PHE A 275 7.70 -9.92 -16.62
N ILE A 276 8.54 -10.02 -17.65
CA ILE A 276 9.80 -10.78 -17.61
C ILE A 276 10.99 -9.82 -17.51
#